data_af803d8add7c84b2b1c279406d216780
#
_entry.id   af803d8add7c84b2b1c279406d216780
#
_cell.length_a   1.000
_cell.length_b   1.000
_cell.length_c   1.000
_cell.angle_alpha   90.00
_cell.angle_beta   90.00
_cell.angle_gamma   90.00
#
_symmetry.space_group_name_H-M   'P 1'
#
loop_
_entity.id
_entity.type
_entity.pdbx_description
1 polymer ?
#
loop_
_entity_poly.entity_id
_entity_poly.type
_entity_poly.pdbx_seq_one_letter_code
_entity_poly.pdbx_strand_id
1 'polypeptide(L)'
;IIGISNDLTFKDFLDPRVLSSLSEEEIVFPPYNADQLRDILNQRAKTAFLPDVVPAEVIGLCAARAAQEHGDARRALDLLRVSGELAEREGADIVQIKHVGAAQESIETDTMSECIKTLPVQSKIVLCSMLLLSSSGQKVFTSSAVINVYRELARELDTDPLSHRRVSDLINDLTMLGIVTSRV
;
A
#
# COMPACT_ATOMS: atom_id res chain seq x y z
N ILE A 1 -15.17 1.96 30.26
CA ILE A 1 -14.45 2.62 29.15
C ILE A 1 -13.89 1.52 28.26
N ILE A 2 -14.04 1.64 26.95
CA ILE A 2 -13.45 0.71 25.97
C ILE A 2 -12.42 1.50 25.19
N GLY A 3 -11.15 1.04 25.23
CA GLY A 3 -10.05 1.59 24.45
C GLY A 3 -9.72 0.65 23.29
N ILE A 4 -9.37 1.19 22.13
CA ILE A 4 -8.96 0.42 20.95
C ILE A 4 -7.59 0.97 20.51
N SER A 5 -6.61 0.10 20.35
CA SER A 5 -5.29 0.43 19.84
C SER A 5 -4.87 -0.57 18.77
N ASN A 6 -4.12 -0.13 17.79
CA ASN A 6 -3.42 -0.98 16.82
C ASN A 6 -1.99 -1.31 17.25
N ASP A 7 -1.54 -0.80 18.40
CA ASP A 7 -0.23 -1.05 18.96
C ASP A 7 -0.36 -1.96 20.19
N LEU A 8 0.23 -3.16 20.10
CA LEU A 8 0.23 -4.14 21.20
C LEU A 8 1.11 -3.69 22.37
N THR A 9 2.08 -2.80 22.12
CA THR A 9 2.99 -2.27 23.13
C THR A 9 2.50 -0.96 23.76
N PHE A 10 1.30 -0.51 23.39
CA PHE A 10 0.73 0.75 23.89
C PHE A 10 0.77 0.89 25.40
N LYS A 11 0.62 -0.20 26.14
CA LYS A 11 0.67 -0.21 27.60
C LYS A 11 2.06 0.19 28.15
N ASP A 12 3.13 -0.16 27.43
CA ASP A 12 4.50 0.09 27.88
C ASP A 12 4.83 1.59 27.91
N PHE A 13 4.04 2.40 27.22
CA PHE A 13 4.17 3.86 27.19
C PHE A 13 3.28 4.58 28.21
N LEU A 14 2.44 3.85 28.96
CA LEU A 14 1.58 4.44 29.98
C LEU A 14 2.32 4.58 31.32
N ASP A 15 1.98 5.65 32.06
CA ASP A 15 2.49 5.84 33.42
C ASP A 15 2.05 4.63 34.30
N PRO A 16 2.96 4.03 35.08
CA PRO A 16 2.64 2.90 35.97
C PRO A 16 1.47 3.16 36.94
N ARG A 17 1.25 4.41 37.32
CA ARG A 17 0.12 4.81 38.17
C ARG A 17 -1.22 4.70 37.45
N VAL A 18 -1.20 5.02 36.13
CA VAL A 18 -2.39 4.87 35.29
C VAL A 18 -2.69 3.38 35.07
N LEU A 19 -1.66 2.58 34.74
CA LEU A 19 -1.79 1.13 34.57
C LEU A 19 -2.37 0.46 35.83
N SER A 20 -1.85 0.78 37.01
CA SER A 20 -2.34 0.19 38.28
C SER A 20 -3.80 0.56 38.58
N SER A 21 -4.30 1.68 38.05
CA SER A 21 -5.68 2.16 38.26
C SER A 21 -6.65 1.66 37.19
N LEU A 22 -6.14 1.19 36.04
CA LEU A 22 -6.98 0.85 34.90
C LEU A 22 -7.73 -0.47 35.12
N SER A 23 -7.09 -1.46 35.79
CA SER A 23 -7.63 -2.83 35.99
C SER A 23 -8.21 -3.39 34.69
N GLU A 24 -7.46 -3.26 33.59
CA GLU A 24 -7.94 -3.55 32.24
C GLU A 24 -8.01 -5.06 31.95
N GLU A 25 -8.99 -5.43 31.14
CA GLU A 25 -9.05 -6.70 30.45
C GLU A 25 -8.62 -6.48 29.01
N GLU A 26 -7.66 -7.26 28.52
CA GLU A 26 -7.12 -7.13 27.19
C GLU A 26 -7.69 -8.21 26.26
N ILE A 27 -8.21 -7.79 25.12
CA ILE A 27 -8.69 -8.67 24.06
C ILE A 27 -7.87 -8.40 22.80
N VAL A 28 -7.09 -9.40 22.36
CA VAL A 28 -6.29 -9.30 21.15
C VAL A 28 -7.06 -9.85 19.96
N PHE A 29 -7.17 -9.06 18.89
CA PHE A 29 -7.73 -9.45 17.60
C PHE A 29 -6.60 -9.75 16.62
N PRO A 30 -6.23 -11.04 16.42
CA PRO A 30 -5.18 -11.40 15.47
C PRO A 30 -5.65 -11.16 14.03
N PRO A 31 -4.72 -11.03 13.06
CA PRO A 31 -5.06 -11.03 11.65
C PRO A 31 -5.87 -12.26 11.25
N TYR A 32 -6.76 -12.10 10.29
CA TYR A 32 -7.56 -13.21 9.77
C TYR A 32 -6.69 -14.19 8.96
N ASN A 33 -6.97 -15.48 9.12
CA ASN A 33 -6.43 -16.51 8.24
C ASN A 33 -7.24 -16.64 6.94
N ALA A 34 -6.72 -17.40 5.96
CA ALA A 34 -7.35 -17.54 4.65
C ALA A 34 -8.76 -18.16 4.71
N ASP A 35 -9.04 -19.07 5.66
CA ASP A 35 -10.36 -19.68 5.79
C ASP A 35 -11.38 -18.67 6.33
N GLN A 36 -11.01 -17.91 7.35
CA GLN A 36 -11.85 -16.84 7.89
C GLN A 36 -12.14 -15.76 6.84
N LEU A 37 -11.13 -15.36 6.07
CA LEU A 37 -11.31 -14.40 4.96
C LEU A 37 -12.22 -14.97 3.88
N ARG A 38 -12.11 -16.26 3.55
CA ARG A 38 -13.00 -16.94 2.61
C ARG A 38 -14.46 -16.90 3.07
N ASP A 39 -14.70 -17.15 4.35
CA ASP A 39 -16.05 -17.10 4.93
C ASP A 39 -16.62 -15.69 4.88
N ILE A 40 -15.83 -14.68 5.22
CA ILE A 40 -16.23 -13.27 5.13
C ILE A 40 -16.56 -12.90 3.67
N LEU A 41 -15.69 -13.26 2.72
CA LEU A 41 -15.91 -12.96 1.30
C LEU A 41 -17.13 -13.67 0.75
N ASN A 42 -17.38 -14.94 1.12
CA ASN A 42 -18.58 -15.67 0.74
C ASN A 42 -19.88 -15.00 1.22
N GLN A 43 -19.89 -14.51 2.46
CA GLN A 43 -21.07 -13.78 2.99
C GLN A 43 -21.28 -12.47 2.23
N ARG A 44 -20.24 -11.73 1.96
CA ARG A 44 -20.30 -10.43 1.27
C ARG A 44 -20.64 -10.60 -0.22
N ALA A 45 -20.08 -11.59 -0.89
CA ALA A 45 -20.39 -11.87 -2.28
C ALA A 45 -21.87 -12.14 -2.52
N LYS A 46 -22.55 -12.87 -1.61
CA LYS A 46 -24.00 -13.14 -1.69
C LYS A 46 -24.87 -11.90 -1.67
N THR A 47 -24.40 -10.81 -1.05
CA THR A 47 -25.15 -9.55 -0.94
C THR A 47 -24.74 -8.51 -1.98
N ALA A 48 -23.52 -8.59 -2.50
CA ALA A 48 -22.94 -7.59 -3.39
C ALA A 48 -22.95 -7.98 -4.87
N PHE A 49 -23.02 -9.26 -5.18
CA PHE A 49 -23.00 -9.78 -6.55
C PHE A 49 -24.27 -10.53 -6.90
N LEU A 50 -24.57 -10.61 -8.18
CA LEU A 50 -25.63 -11.48 -8.68
C LEU A 50 -25.29 -12.96 -8.40
N PRO A 51 -26.29 -13.85 -8.30
CA PRO A 51 -26.03 -15.28 -8.12
C PRO A 51 -25.09 -15.84 -9.22
N ASP A 52 -24.19 -16.71 -8.81
CA ASP A 52 -23.25 -17.45 -9.68
C ASP A 52 -22.24 -16.62 -10.48
N VAL A 53 -22.14 -15.30 -10.24
CA VAL A 53 -21.17 -14.42 -10.92
C VAL A 53 -19.76 -14.58 -10.36
N VAL A 54 -19.61 -14.94 -9.07
CA VAL A 54 -18.31 -15.08 -8.41
C VAL A 54 -18.06 -16.55 -8.07
N PRO A 55 -17.21 -17.25 -8.82
CA PRO A 55 -16.84 -18.64 -8.53
C PRO A 55 -16.07 -18.79 -7.20
N ALA A 56 -16.21 -19.94 -6.57
CA ALA A 56 -15.53 -20.23 -5.31
C ALA A 56 -14.00 -20.15 -5.40
N GLU A 57 -13.42 -20.44 -6.55
CA GLU A 57 -11.98 -20.32 -6.81
C GLU A 57 -11.49 -18.87 -6.77
N VAL A 58 -12.29 -17.91 -7.24
CA VAL A 58 -12.00 -16.46 -7.18
C VAL A 58 -12.01 -16.00 -5.74
N ILE A 59 -13.02 -16.39 -4.96
CA ILE A 59 -13.11 -16.09 -3.53
C ILE A 59 -11.91 -16.68 -2.79
N GLY A 60 -11.55 -17.93 -3.08
CA GLY A 60 -10.39 -18.59 -2.49
C GLY A 60 -9.08 -17.89 -2.79
N LEU A 61 -8.89 -17.41 -4.03
CA LEU A 61 -7.69 -16.68 -4.43
C LEU A 61 -7.61 -15.31 -3.75
N CYS A 62 -8.70 -14.54 -3.69
CA CYS A 62 -8.74 -13.26 -2.99
C CYS A 62 -8.41 -13.43 -1.50
N ALA A 63 -8.99 -14.45 -0.85
CA ALA A 63 -8.73 -14.76 0.56
C ALA A 63 -7.27 -15.15 0.79
N ALA A 64 -6.70 -16.01 -0.08
CA ALA A 64 -5.31 -16.45 0.05
C ALA A 64 -4.32 -15.29 -0.10
N ARG A 65 -4.52 -14.41 -1.10
CA ARG A 65 -3.67 -13.24 -1.32
C ARG A 65 -3.71 -12.26 -0.14
N ALA A 66 -4.90 -11.94 0.34
CA ALA A 66 -5.05 -11.03 1.48
C ALA A 66 -4.46 -11.63 2.78
N ALA A 67 -4.56 -12.94 2.99
CA ALA A 67 -3.93 -13.62 4.11
C ALA A 67 -2.40 -13.60 4.04
N GLN A 68 -1.82 -13.72 2.84
CA GLN A 68 -0.37 -13.64 2.63
C GLN A 68 0.20 -12.23 2.88
N GLU A 69 -0.57 -11.18 2.58
CA GLU A 69 -0.13 -9.81 2.82
C GLU A 69 -0.17 -9.49 4.33
N HIS A 70 -1.34 -9.36 4.92
CA HIS A 70 -1.49 -8.94 6.32
C HIS A 70 -2.69 -9.55 7.02
N GLY A 71 -3.47 -10.42 6.38
CA GLY A 71 -4.72 -10.97 6.92
C GLY A 71 -5.81 -9.92 7.13
N ASP A 72 -5.84 -8.88 6.29
CA ASP A 72 -6.82 -7.77 6.38
C ASP A 72 -8.06 -8.07 5.53
N ALA A 73 -9.22 -8.10 6.20
CA ALA A 73 -10.50 -8.33 5.55
C ALA A 73 -10.90 -7.19 4.59
N ARG A 74 -10.49 -5.94 4.86
CA ARG A 74 -10.75 -4.81 3.95
C ARG A 74 -10.03 -5.00 2.64
N ARG A 75 -8.75 -5.40 2.69
CA ARG A 75 -7.94 -5.70 1.51
C ARG A 75 -8.57 -6.82 0.68
N ALA A 76 -9.04 -7.89 1.34
CA ALA A 76 -9.71 -9.01 0.68
C ALA A 76 -11.01 -8.55 -0.04
N LEU A 77 -11.81 -7.71 0.61
CA LEU A 77 -13.04 -7.15 0.06
C LEU A 77 -12.77 -6.21 -1.11
N ASP A 78 -11.76 -5.35 -1.01
CA ASP A 78 -11.36 -4.44 -2.10
C ASP A 78 -10.88 -5.23 -3.32
N LEU A 79 -10.09 -6.28 -3.12
CA LEU A 79 -9.62 -7.13 -4.20
C LEU A 79 -10.79 -7.80 -4.93
N LEU A 80 -11.77 -8.33 -4.20
CA LEU A 80 -12.97 -8.93 -4.78
C LEU A 80 -13.83 -7.88 -5.50
N ARG A 81 -14.03 -6.70 -4.91
CA ARG A 81 -14.80 -5.60 -5.51
C ARG A 81 -14.20 -5.15 -6.83
N VAL A 82 -12.91 -4.82 -6.84
CA VAL A 82 -12.21 -4.36 -8.06
C VAL A 82 -12.18 -5.46 -9.12
N SER A 83 -12.06 -6.74 -8.72
CA SER A 83 -12.16 -7.87 -9.66
C SER A 83 -13.53 -7.93 -10.34
N GLY A 84 -14.60 -7.66 -9.60
CA GLY A 84 -15.96 -7.57 -10.13
C GLY A 84 -16.14 -6.40 -11.09
N GLU A 85 -15.65 -5.21 -10.71
CA GLU A 85 -15.69 -4.01 -11.56
C GLU A 85 -14.94 -4.20 -12.90
N LEU A 86 -13.78 -4.87 -12.85
CA LEU A 86 -13.02 -5.18 -14.06
C LEU A 86 -13.75 -6.18 -14.96
N ALA A 87 -14.36 -7.21 -14.37
CA ALA A 87 -15.18 -8.16 -15.13
C ALA A 87 -16.38 -7.47 -15.81
N GLU A 88 -17.06 -6.56 -15.10
CA GLU A 88 -18.17 -5.78 -15.64
C GLU A 88 -17.73 -4.87 -16.78
N ARG A 89 -16.59 -4.17 -16.64
CA ARG A 89 -16.01 -3.32 -17.70
C ARG A 89 -15.63 -4.12 -18.96
N GLU A 90 -15.18 -5.37 -18.79
CA GLU A 90 -14.89 -6.28 -19.90
C GLU A 90 -16.15 -6.90 -20.52
N GLY A 91 -17.33 -6.71 -19.93
CA GLY A 91 -18.57 -7.35 -20.34
C GLY A 91 -18.58 -8.86 -20.09
N ALA A 92 -17.85 -9.33 -19.09
CA ALA A 92 -17.79 -10.74 -18.70
C ALA A 92 -18.96 -11.10 -17.78
N ASP A 93 -19.64 -12.20 -18.06
CA ASP A 93 -20.76 -12.69 -17.24
C ASP A 93 -20.30 -13.24 -15.87
N ILE A 94 -19.04 -13.64 -15.76
CA ILE A 94 -18.46 -14.30 -14.57
C ILE A 94 -17.10 -13.68 -14.26
N VAL A 95 -16.82 -13.44 -12.99
CA VAL A 95 -15.50 -13.02 -12.52
C VAL A 95 -14.50 -14.17 -12.66
N GLN A 96 -13.35 -13.90 -13.26
CA GLN A 96 -12.31 -14.89 -13.56
C GLN A 96 -11.04 -14.61 -12.75
N ILE A 97 -10.17 -15.60 -12.62
CA ILE A 97 -8.86 -15.48 -11.96
C ILE A 97 -8.01 -14.34 -12.54
N LYS A 98 -8.06 -14.11 -13.86
CA LYS A 98 -7.36 -13.00 -14.52
C LYS A 98 -7.77 -11.63 -13.96
N HIS A 99 -9.06 -11.45 -13.63
CA HIS A 99 -9.57 -10.21 -13.06
C HIS A 99 -8.99 -9.95 -11.66
N VAL A 100 -8.74 -11.00 -10.87
CA VAL A 100 -8.09 -10.88 -9.56
C VAL A 100 -6.63 -10.42 -9.72
N GLY A 101 -5.91 -10.92 -10.72
CA GLY A 101 -4.56 -10.46 -11.04
C GLY A 101 -4.52 -8.98 -11.42
N ALA A 102 -5.38 -8.60 -12.38
CA ALA A 102 -5.50 -7.22 -12.83
C ALA A 102 -6.00 -6.27 -11.71
N ALA A 103 -6.89 -6.74 -10.84
CA ALA A 103 -7.37 -5.98 -9.69
C ALA A 103 -6.24 -5.68 -8.70
N GLN A 104 -5.37 -6.66 -8.43
CA GLN A 104 -4.22 -6.45 -7.56
C GLN A 104 -3.28 -5.37 -8.13
N GLU A 105 -2.92 -5.48 -9.40
CA GLU A 105 -2.08 -4.49 -10.09
C GLU A 105 -2.71 -3.09 -10.07
N SER A 106 -4.03 -3.00 -10.30
CA SER A 106 -4.75 -1.73 -10.25
C SER A 106 -4.70 -1.09 -8.87
N ILE A 107 -4.99 -1.86 -7.81
CA ILE A 107 -4.98 -1.36 -6.44
C ILE A 107 -3.56 -0.92 -6.02
N GLU A 108 -2.52 -1.68 -6.39
CA GLU A 108 -1.13 -1.33 -6.11
C GLU A 108 -0.73 -0.03 -6.84
N THR A 109 -1.12 0.10 -8.11
CA THR A 109 -0.89 1.30 -8.93
C THR A 109 -1.60 2.53 -8.35
N ASP A 110 -2.87 2.38 -7.96
CA ASP A 110 -3.65 3.46 -7.36
C ASP A 110 -3.04 3.90 -6.01
N THR A 111 -2.65 2.94 -5.17
CA THR A 111 -1.98 3.22 -3.89
C THR A 111 -0.67 3.97 -4.11
N MET A 112 0.15 3.53 -5.08
CA MET A 112 1.41 4.20 -5.43
C MET A 112 1.15 5.63 -5.96
N SER A 113 0.15 5.79 -6.82
CA SER A 113 -0.24 7.10 -7.36
C SER A 113 -0.66 8.06 -6.27
N GLU A 114 -1.48 7.62 -5.31
CA GLU A 114 -1.89 8.44 -4.17
C GLU A 114 -0.70 8.78 -3.26
N CYS A 115 0.20 7.81 -3.01
CA CYS A 115 1.42 8.06 -2.27
C CYS A 115 2.27 9.15 -2.94
N ILE A 116 2.47 9.07 -4.25
CA ILE A 116 3.24 10.09 -5.01
C ILE A 116 2.54 11.46 -4.98
N LYS A 117 1.21 11.50 -5.09
CA LYS A 117 0.45 12.78 -5.02
C LYS A 117 0.63 13.49 -3.68
N THR A 118 0.73 12.76 -2.59
CA THR A 118 0.88 13.31 -1.24
C THR A 118 2.32 13.69 -0.87
N LEU A 119 3.33 13.29 -1.67
CA LEU A 119 4.73 13.65 -1.41
C LEU A 119 4.94 15.17 -1.40
N PRO A 120 5.84 15.66 -0.52
CA PRO A 120 6.32 17.04 -0.57
C PRO A 120 6.92 17.39 -1.93
N VAL A 121 6.86 18.66 -2.32
CA VAL A 121 7.38 19.13 -3.63
C VAL A 121 8.83 18.72 -3.85
N GLN A 122 9.68 18.87 -2.86
CA GLN A 122 11.11 18.51 -2.95
C GLN A 122 11.32 17.01 -3.19
N SER A 123 10.54 16.15 -2.56
CA SER A 123 10.57 14.69 -2.80
C SER A 123 10.11 14.36 -4.23
N LYS A 124 9.12 15.07 -4.76
CA LYS A 124 8.66 14.93 -6.15
C LYS A 124 9.77 15.32 -7.13
N ILE A 125 10.51 16.42 -6.89
CA ILE A 125 11.61 16.84 -7.74
C ILE A 125 12.73 15.78 -7.71
N VAL A 126 13.05 15.20 -6.55
CA VAL A 126 14.02 14.09 -6.44
C VAL A 126 13.54 12.88 -7.24
N LEU A 127 12.28 12.50 -7.12
CA LEU A 127 11.70 11.39 -7.88
C LEU A 127 11.73 11.65 -9.39
N CYS A 128 11.37 12.85 -9.84
CA CYS A 128 11.47 13.27 -11.25
C CYS A 128 12.91 13.18 -11.77
N SER A 129 13.90 13.56 -10.94
CA SER A 129 15.31 13.45 -11.29
C SER A 129 15.73 12.00 -11.55
N MET A 130 15.25 11.08 -10.73
CA MET A 130 15.48 9.64 -10.92
C MET A 130 14.80 9.10 -12.18
N LEU A 131 13.56 9.56 -12.46
CA LEU A 131 12.83 9.17 -13.67
C LEU A 131 13.54 9.65 -14.94
N LEU A 132 14.09 10.88 -14.96
CA LEU A 132 14.86 11.40 -16.07
C LEU A 132 16.15 10.59 -16.32
N LEU A 133 16.86 10.22 -15.25
CA LEU A 133 18.03 9.33 -15.35
C LEU A 133 17.64 7.95 -15.87
N SER A 134 16.53 7.40 -15.41
CA SER A 134 16.01 6.11 -15.87
C SER A 134 15.58 6.15 -17.35
N SER A 135 14.97 7.23 -17.82
CA SER A 135 14.54 7.39 -19.20
C SER A 135 15.74 7.52 -20.18
N SER A 136 16.92 7.95 -19.70
CA SER A 136 18.17 7.94 -20.47
C SER A 136 18.80 6.55 -20.63
N GLY A 137 18.12 5.48 -20.16
CA GLY A 137 18.56 4.09 -20.28
C GLY A 137 19.39 3.58 -19.10
N GLN A 138 19.63 4.40 -18.08
CA GLN A 138 20.34 3.98 -16.87
C GLN A 138 19.36 3.35 -15.88
N LYS A 139 19.50 2.06 -15.61
CA LYS A 139 18.70 1.36 -14.59
C LYS A 139 19.25 1.50 -13.16
N VAL A 140 20.51 1.86 -13.03
CA VAL A 140 21.22 2.06 -11.76
C VAL A 140 22.00 3.36 -11.83
N PHE A 141 21.80 4.22 -10.86
CA PHE A 141 22.47 5.53 -10.79
C PHE A 141 22.95 5.82 -9.38
N THR A 142 24.00 6.61 -9.26
CA THR A 142 24.54 7.04 -7.98
C THR A 142 23.73 8.20 -7.39
N SER A 143 23.75 8.34 -6.07
CA SER A 143 23.12 9.49 -5.39
C SER A 143 23.65 10.83 -5.92
N SER A 144 24.94 10.89 -6.26
CA SER A 144 25.55 12.09 -6.86
C SER A 144 24.94 12.45 -8.21
N ALA A 145 24.65 11.46 -9.07
CA ALA A 145 23.97 11.70 -10.34
C ALA A 145 22.56 12.26 -10.14
N VAL A 146 21.81 11.69 -9.21
CA VAL A 146 20.47 12.20 -8.85
C VAL A 146 20.53 13.64 -8.36
N ILE A 147 21.48 13.97 -7.47
CA ILE A 147 21.64 15.32 -6.92
C ILE A 147 21.99 16.37 -7.99
N ASN A 148 22.77 16.01 -8.97
CA ASN A 148 23.10 16.93 -10.07
C ASN A 148 21.85 17.27 -10.90
N VAL A 149 21.10 16.27 -11.33
CA VAL A 149 19.84 16.47 -12.07
C VAL A 149 18.80 17.19 -11.22
N TYR A 150 18.69 16.83 -9.92
CA TYR A 150 17.82 17.51 -8.98
C TYR A 150 18.09 19.03 -8.90
N ARG A 151 19.38 19.44 -8.84
CA ARG A 151 19.75 20.85 -8.79
C ARG A 151 19.37 21.61 -10.06
N GLU A 152 19.49 20.97 -11.22
CA GLU A 152 19.06 21.53 -12.49
C GLU A 152 17.55 21.73 -12.52
N LEU A 153 16.78 20.69 -12.20
CA LEU A 153 15.32 20.76 -12.12
C LEU A 153 14.81 21.76 -11.07
N ALA A 154 15.42 21.82 -9.90
CA ALA A 154 15.04 22.76 -8.86
C ALA A 154 15.18 24.23 -9.33
N ARG A 155 16.25 24.53 -10.08
CA ARG A 155 16.46 25.86 -10.68
C ARG A 155 15.44 26.18 -11.78
N GLU A 156 15.14 25.20 -12.64
CA GLU A 156 14.12 25.35 -13.69
C GLU A 156 12.72 25.59 -13.13
N LEU A 157 12.44 25.00 -11.95
CA LEU A 157 11.17 25.15 -11.25
C LEU A 157 11.14 26.35 -10.30
N ASP A 158 12.14 27.21 -10.34
CA ASP A 158 12.29 28.39 -9.46
C ASP A 158 12.15 28.04 -7.97
N THR A 159 12.76 26.90 -7.58
CA THR A 159 12.73 26.39 -6.23
C THR A 159 14.14 26.34 -5.68
N ASP A 160 14.34 26.79 -4.43
CA ASP A 160 15.64 26.75 -3.79
C ASP A 160 16.15 25.30 -3.61
N PRO A 161 17.31 24.95 -4.20
CA PRO A 161 17.84 23.61 -4.11
C PRO A 161 18.33 23.30 -2.67
N LEU A 162 17.93 22.13 -2.17
CA LEU A 162 18.35 21.64 -0.86
C LEU A 162 19.84 21.23 -0.83
N SER A 163 20.40 21.14 0.37
CA SER A 163 21.75 20.61 0.58
C SER A 163 21.84 19.13 0.19
N HIS A 164 23.06 18.66 -0.14
CA HIS A 164 23.34 17.26 -0.48
C HIS A 164 22.78 16.29 0.56
N ARG A 165 23.02 16.57 1.85
CA ARG A 165 22.53 15.75 2.97
C ARG A 165 21.01 15.63 2.94
N ARG A 166 20.32 16.73 2.76
CA ARG A 166 18.86 16.78 2.76
C ARG A 166 18.26 15.99 1.58
N VAL A 167 18.89 16.07 0.41
CA VAL A 167 18.46 15.27 -0.76
C VAL A 167 18.72 13.78 -0.50
N SER A 168 19.82 13.42 0.15
CA SER A 168 20.08 12.03 0.54
C SER A 168 19.04 11.50 1.54
N ASP A 169 18.61 12.34 2.51
CA ASP A 169 17.54 11.99 3.43
C ASP A 169 16.25 11.70 2.66
N LEU A 170 15.88 12.56 1.69
CA LEU A 170 14.69 12.34 0.84
C LEU A 170 14.77 11.07 -0.02
N ILE A 171 15.96 10.70 -0.51
CA ILE A 171 16.18 9.44 -1.21
C ILE A 171 15.91 8.25 -0.28
N ASN A 172 16.37 8.33 0.97
CA ASN A 172 16.11 7.31 1.98
C ASN A 172 14.61 7.23 2.31
N ASP A 173 13.93 8.37 2.47
CA ASP A 173 12.48 8.41 2.68
C ASP A 173 11.72 7.73 1.54
N LEU A 174 12.07 8.02 0.28
CA LEU A 174 11.48 7.36 -0.89
C LEU A 174 11.76 5.85 -0.93
N THR A 175 12.93 5.43 -0.42
CA THR A 175 13.28 4.01 -0.27
C THR A 175 12.44 3.35 0.83
N MET A 176 12.25 4.02 1.97
CA MET A 176 11.39 3.53 3.06
C MET A 176 9.93 3.41 2.63
N LEU A 177 9.46 4.28 1.74
CA LEU A 177 8.12 4.21 1.14
C LEU A 177 8.01 3.13 0.04
N GLY A 178 9.09 2.43 -0.29
CA GLY A 178 9.10 1.39 -1.32
C GLY A 178 8.99 1.90 -2.77
N ILE A 179 9.08 3.22 -2.98
CA ILE A 179 9.00 3.83 -4.32
C ILE A 179 10.30 3.61 -5.10
N VAL A 180 11.43 3.58 -4.40
CA VAL A 180 12.77 3.41 -4.95
C VAL A 180 13.49 2.29 -4.21
N THR A 181 14.36 1.55 -4.92
CA THR A 181 15.23 0.54 -4.30
C THR A 181 16.65 1.07 -4.25
N SER A 182 17.25 1.17 -3.06
CA SER A 182 18.67 1.50 -2.91
C SER A 182 19.48 0.23 -2.68
N ARG A 183 20.67 0.15 -3.33
CA ARG A 183 21.69 -0.86 -3.01
C ARG A 183 22.84 -0.14 -2.30
N VAL A 184 23.16 -0.58 -1.11
CA VAL A 184 24.35 -0.14 -0.37
C VAL A 184 25.58 -0.87 -0.88
#